data_b8ba28a2c21842e9fef6a2f2995f1b2b
#
_entry.id   b8ba28a2c21842e9fef6a2f2995f1b2b
#
_cell.length_a   1.000
_cell.length_b   1.000
_cell.length_c   1.000
_cell.angle_alpha   90.00
_cell.angle_beta   90.00
_cell.angle_gamma   90.00
#
_symmetry.space_group_name_H-M   'P 1'
#
loop_
_entity.id
_entity.type
_entity.pdbx_description
1 polymer ?
#
loop_
_entity_poly.entity_id
_entity_poly.type
_entity_poly.pdbx_seq_one_letter_code
_entity_poly.pdbx_strand_id
1 'polypeptide(L)'
;MNREAFCVKRTAWFRSLYLLPLASCLAFLAQPAFAFRIVSPADGTTVKSGQTVTAKVDLGSDSGIVKVRYFWYSELADTLVQQEEIEGGPPQQEKIAADRFFQKDSVAGASVVAVASLVSTSEQTPPFGGPLNVPKDAVGPMRLLALADISRGRLGTRSIFDEVIVKVEPEAALQAIDFETEKPLQLGRTGQSSAYGQIDSMGKVFELPVVGEFGDGVVRPLSTPSSGTRYHSSNPNVIKILPDGMLQIVGNGKATITVANRGKQASLDVDVSVNDEPNEAPVADAGPTKTVKGGTKVKLSGLKSRDPEGEALFYSWSQVRGSKVPLLDVNNSEASFQAPTVSEPRTFRFKLRVTDKKGADSLPAYVDVRVEP
;
A
#
# COMPACT_ATOMS: atom_id res chain seq x y z
N MET A 1 46.10 26.04 -48.97
CA MET A 1 47.52 26.42 -48.64
C MET A 1 47.85 25.66 -47.41
N ASN A 2 48.50 24.61 -47.63
CA ASN A 2 49.89 24.23 -47.20
C ASN A 2 49.93 23.85 -45.70
N ARG A 3 50.10 22.57 -45.45
CA ARG A 3 51.37 21.74 -45.37
C ARG A 3 51.88 21.77 -43.96
N GLU A 4 52.29 20.73 -43.31
CA GLU A 4 52.91 19.41 -43.44
C GLU A 4 53.37 19.09 -42.02
N ALA A 5 53.11 17.94 -41.47
CA ALA A 5 53.85 16.68 -41.47
C ALA A 5 55.31 16.78 -40.98
N PHE A 6 55.63 15.89 -40.04
CA PHE A 6 56.89 15.09 -39.92
C PHE A 6 56.99 14.55 -38.46
N CYS A 7 56.79 13.32 -38.15
CA CYS A 7 57.51 12.07 -38.34
C CYS A 7 58.95 12.08 -37.76
N VAL A 8 59.23 11.04 -37.01
CA VAL A 8 60.48 10.25 -36.92
C VAL A 8 61.06 9.94 -35.54
N LYS A 9 60.86 8.67 -35.19
CA LYS A 9 61.82 7.60 -34.81
C LYS A 9 62.57 7.61 -33.48
N ARG A 10 62.35 6.45 -32.80
CA ARG A 10 63.31 5.43 -32.30
C ARG A 10 64.45 5.91 -31.38
N THR A 11 64.56 5.26 -30.24
CA THR A 11 65.39 4.04 -30.04
C THR A 11 65.29 3.51 -28.60
N ALA A 12 65.42 2.24 -28.48
CA ALA A 12 65.45 1.32 -27.38
C ALA A 12 66.65 1.53 -26.44
N TRP A 13 66.55 0.98 -25.23
CA TRP A 13 67.47 -0.03 -24.66
C TRP A 13 67.49 -0.01 -23.13
N PHE A 14 67.33 -1.25 -22.60
CA PHE A 14 67.88 -1.94 -21.42
C PHE A 14 67.20 -1.82 -20.04
N ARG A 15 66.61 -2.97 -19.72
CA ARG A 15 66.75 -3.84 -18.52
C ARG A 15 67.05 -3.19 -17.17
N SER A 16 66.12 -3.39 -16.23
CA SER A 16 66.49 -4.05 -14.97
C SER A 16 65.27 -4.70 -14.31
N LEU A 17 65.37 -5.99 -14.06
CA LEU A 17 64.49 -6.80 -13.25
C LEU A 17 64.56 -6.33 -11.80
N TYR A 18 63.41 -5.97 -11.22
CA TYR A 18 63.19 -6.14 -9.78
C TYR A 18 61.85 -6.82 -9.59
N LEU A 19 61.92 -8.08 -9.20
CA LEU A 19 60.86 -8.84 -8.62
C LEU A 19 60.50 -8.20 -7.27
N LEU A 20 59.27 -7.66 -7.17
CA LEU A 20 58.60 -7.38 -5.91
C LEU A 20 57.32 -8.23 -5.84
N PRO A 21 57.00 -8.83 -4.68
CA PRO A 21 55.92 -9.78 -4.58
C PRO A 21 54.58 -9.12 -4.73
N LEU A 22 53.73 -9.70 -5.59
CA LEU A 22 52.32 -9.44 -5.65
C LEU A 22 51.69 -9.81 -4.29
N ALA A 23 51.58 -8.83 -3.39
CA ALA A 23 50.62 -8.89 -2.35
C ALA A 23 49.23 -8.69 -3.00
N SER A 24 48.59 -9.79 -3.35
CA SER A 24 47.18 -9.82 -3.70
C SER A 24 46.39 -9.38 -2.46
N CYS A 25 46.18 -8.07 -2.29
CA CYS A 25 45.07 -7.58 -1.53
C CYS A 25 43.79 -8.02 -2.24
N LEU A 26 43.31 -9.21 -1.90
CA LEU A 26 41.89 -9.54 -2.02
C LEU A 26 41.15 -8.54 -1.13
N ALA A 27 40.83 -7.40 -1.71
CA ALA A 27 39.76 -6.57 -1.18
C ALA A 27 38.49 -7.46 -1.28
N PHE A 28 38.14 -8.11 -0.20
CA PHE A 28 36.78 -8.56 0.01
C PHE A 28 35.95 -7.29 -0.07
N LEU A 29 35.44 -6.99 -1.24
CA LEU A 29 34.29 -6.13 -1.39
C LEU A 29 33.19 -6.84 -0.59
N ALA A 30 33.00 -6.37 0.64
CA ALA A 30 31.84 -6.75 1.42
C ALA A 30 30.62 -6.43 0.52
N GLN A 31 30.01 -7.46 -0.03
CA GLN A 31 28.75 -7.29 -0.73
C GLN A 31 27.80 -6.67 0.29
N PRO A 32 27.04 -5.64 -0.10
CA PRO A 32 26.07 -5.07 0.81
C PRO A 32 25.17 -6.22 1.28
N ALA A 33 25.05 -6.36 2.60
CA ALA A 33 24.18 -7.34 3.20
C ALA A 33 22.74 -6.96 2.80
N PHE A 34 22.17 -7.74 1.87
CA PHE A 34 20.78 -7.56 1.47
C PHE A 34 19.87 -8.00 2.62
N ALA A 35 18.80 -7.25 2.85
CA ALA A 35 17.77 -7.65 3.76
C ALA A 35 16.86 -8.71 3.14
N PHE A 36 16.08 -9.39 3.99
CA PHE A 36 15.00 -10.26 3.56
C PHE A 36 14.11 -9.56 2.53
N ARG A 37 13.87 -10.19 1.37
CA ARG A 37 13.05 -9.63 0.30
C ARG A 37 12.39 -10.69 -0.56
N ILE A 38 11.24 -10.33 -1.15
CA ILE A 38 10.58 -11.12 -2.20
C ILE A 38 11.35 -10.92 -3.51
N VAL A 39 11.71 -12.03 -4.14
CA VAL A 39 12.40 -12.04 -5.44
C VAL A 39 11.42 -12.42 -6.55
N SER A 40 10.46 -13.30 -6.23
CA SER A 40 9.42 -13.73 -7.19
C SER A 40 8.09 -13.89 -6.47
N PRO A 41 6.98 -13.41 -7.07
CA PRO A 41 6.95 -12.52 -8.22
C PRO A 41 7.66 -11.19 -7.93
N ALA A 42 8.26 -10.57 -8.94
CA ALA A 42 8.90 -9.26 -8.77
C ALA A 42 7.86 -8.16 -8.67
N ASP A 43 8.23 -7.05 -8.02
CA ASP A 43 7.38 -5.86 -7.92
C ASP A 43 6.94 -5.37 -9.31
N GLY A 44 5.67 -5.01 -9.47
CA GLY A 44 5.08 -4.59 -10.73
C GLY A 44 4.77 -5.71 -11.74
N THR A 45 5.03 -6.98 -11.40
CA THR A 45 4.72 -8.10 -12.29
C THR A 45 3.20 -8.22 -12.52
N THR A 46 2.81 -8.52 -13.77
CA THR A 46 1.41 -8.86 -14.10
C THR A 46 1.23 -10.37 -14.09
N VAL A 47 0.19 -10.83 -13.39
CA VAL A 47 -0.19 -12.25 -13.27
C VAL A 47 -1.68 -12.43 -13.55
N LYS A 48 -2.14 -13.65 -13.77
CA LYS A 48 -3.55 -13.95 -14.01
C LYS A 48 -4.27 -14.33 -12.71
N SER A 49 -5.56 -13.94 -12.61
CA SER A 49 -6.42 -14.41 -11.52
C SER A 49 -6.48 -15.94 -11.51
N GLY A 50 -6.33 -16.55 -10.35
CA GLY A 50 -6.34 -18.01 -10.18
C GLY A 50 -5.09 -18.74 -10.69
N GLN A 51 -4.10 -18.03 -11.26
CA GLN A 51 -2.83 -18.61 -11.67
C GLN A 51 -2.02 -19.07 -10.45
N THR A 52 -1.25 -20.14 -10.61
CA THR A 52 -0.20 -20.48 -9.65
C THR A 52 1.12 -19.80 -10.06
N VAL A 53 1.69 -19.01 -9.18
CA VAL A 53 3.00 -18.39 -9.32
C VAL A 53 3.99 -19.06 -8.39
N THR A 54 5.29 -18.96 -8.67
CA THR A 54 6.31 -19.48 -7.74
C THR A 54 6.80 -18.34 -6.86
N ALA A 55 6.51 -18.42 -5.57
CA ALA A 55 7.08 -17.51 -4.58
C ALA A 55 8.54 -17.85 -4.32
N LYS A 56 9.39 -16.84 -4.23
CA LYS A 56 10.81 -16.94 -3.83
C LYS A 56 11.20 -15.74 -3.01
N VAL A 57 12.00 -15.98 -1.98
CA VAL A 57 12.58 -14.93 -1.14
C VAL A 57 14.11 -15.04 -1.16
N ASP A 58 14.75 -13.88 -1.05
CA ASP A 58 16.16 -13.76 -0.73
C ASP A 58 16.27 -13.46 0.76
N LEU A 59 16.98 -14.31 1.50
CA LEU A 59 17.09 -14.19 2.95
C LEU A 59 18.09 -13.11 3.36
N GLY A 60 18.92 -12.67 2.42
CA GLY A 60 19.96 -11.68 2.69
C GLY A 60 20.96 -12.17 3.74
N SER A 61 21.26 -11.28 4.69
CA SER A 61 22.10 -11.58 5.86
C SER A 61 21.34 -12.12 7.06
N ASP A 62 20.00 -12.21 6.96
CA ASP A 62 19.17 -12.66 8.07
C ASP A 62 19.35 -14.17 8.29
N SER A 63 19.91 -14.52 9.43
CA SER A 63 20.11 -15.91 9.84
C SER A 63 19.05 -16.31 10.88
N GLY A 64 18.70 -17.60 10.87
CA GLY A 64 17.77 -18.15 11.85
C GLY A 64 16.29 -18.03 11.44
N ILE A 65 16.00 -17.75 10.17
CA ILE A 65 14.63 -17.83 9.65
C ILE A 65 14.18 -19.30 9.75
N VAL A 66 13.05 -19.51 10.39
CA VAL A 66 12.47 -20.83 10.63
C VAL A 66 11.20 -21.07 9.85
N LYS A 67 10.55 -20.01 9.36
CA LYS A 67 9.29 -20.07 8.63
C LYS A 67 9.09 -18.81 7.82
N VAL A 68 8.50 -18.92 6.62
CA VAL A 68 8.02 -17.79 5.82
C VAL A 68 6.56 -18.04 5.47
N ARG A 69 5.72 -17.02 5.64
CA ARG A 69 4.30 -17.03 5.30
C ARG A 69 4.03 -15.99 4.25
N TYR A 70 3.14 -16.29 3.30
CA TYR A 70 2.76 -15.42 2.21
C TYR A 70 1.29 -15.07 2.30
N PHE A 71 0.96 -13.78 2.06
CA PHE A 71 -0.41 -13.27 2.12
C PHE A 71 -0.69 -12.36 0.94
N TRP A 72 -1.88 -12.53 0.34
CA TRP A 72 -2.41 -11.61 -0.64
C TRP A 72 -3.39 -10.66 0.01
N TYR A 73 -3.33 -9.37 -0.32
CA TYR A 73 -4.31 -8.41 0.13
C TYR A 73 -4.47 -7.25 -0.86
N SER A 74 -5.61 -6.54 -0.77
CA SER A 74 -5.89 -5.41 -1.65
C SER A 74 -4.88 -4.28 -1.44
N GLU A 75 -4.54 -3.55 -2.51
CA GLU A 75 -3.69 -2.36 -2.44
C GLU A 75 -4.24 -1.30 -1.47
N LEU A 76 -5.57 -1.19 -1.37
CA LEU A 76 -6.22 -0.23 -0.49
C LEU A 76 -6.25 -0.66 0.99
N ALA A 77 -5.92 -1.89 1.30
CA ALA A 77 -5.85 -2.30 2.69
C ALA A 77 -4.71 -1.54 3.38
N ASP A 78 -5.06 -0.71 4.33
CA ASP A 78 -4.11 -0.11 5.28
C ASP A 78 -3.53 -1.21 6.15
N THR A 79 -2.52 -1.88 5.65
CA THR A 79 -1.80 -2.88 6.41
C THR A 79 -0.71 -2.19 7.21
N LEU A 80 -1.04 -1.91 8.44
CA LEU A 80 -0.03 -1.70 9.45
C LEU A 80 0.51 -3.09 9.82
N VAL A 81 1.57 -3.53 9.16
CA VAL A 81 2.37 -4.61 9.71
C VAL A 81 3.11 -4.00 10.89
N GLN A 82 2.42 -3.94 12.02
CA GLN A 82 3.09 -3.66 13.27
C GLN A 82 4.02 -4.85 13.50
N GLN A 83 5.31 -4.61 13.31
CA GLN A 83 6.32 -5.42 13.96
C GLN A 83 6.25 -5.13 15.47
N GLU A 84 5.18 -5.56 16.11
CA GLU A 84 5.27 -5.83 17.51
C GLU A 84 6.21 -7.04 17.62
N GLU A 85 7.27 -6.89 18.36
CA GLU A 85 7.99 -8.04 18.90
C GLU A 85 6.95 -8.83 19.70
N ILE A 86 6.38 -9.84 19.05
CA ILE A 86 5.41 -10.72 19.70
C ILE A 86 6.25 -11.66 20.54
N GLU A 87 6.45 -11.30 21.79
CA GLU A 87 6.99 -12.20 22.79
C GLU A 87 5.95 -13.26 23.10
N GLY A 88 6.25 -14.50 22.76
CA GLY A 88 5.71 -15.72 23.33
C GLY A 88 4.45 -16.34 22.69
N GLY A 89 4.54 -17.59 22.22
CA GLY A 89 3.50 -18.59 22.06
C GLY A 89 2.92 -18.82 20.67
N PRO A 90 2.80 -20.11 20.24
CA PRO A 90 2.62 -20.38 18.80
C PRO A 90 1.22 -20.23 18.17
N PRO A 91 0.08 -20.70 18.67
CA PRO A 91 -1.14 -20.72 17.85
C PRO A 91 -2.08 -19.51 17.94
N GLN A 92 -2.10 -18.82 19.07
CA GLN A 92 -2.95 -17.62 19.24
C GLN A 92 -2.45 -16.43 18.43
N GLN A 93 -1.19 -16.39 18.11
CA GLN A 93 -0.54 -15.28 17.42
C GLN A 93 -0.81 -15.29 15.91
N GLU A 94 -0.94 -16.45 15.29
CA GLU A 94 -1.35 -16.52 13.87
C GLU A 94 -2.75 -15.95 13.67
N LYS A 95 -3.66 -16.24 14.60
CA LYS A 95 -5.01 -15.68 14.57
C LYS A 95 -5.02 -14.17 14.83
N ILE A 96 -4.23 -13.69 15.80
CA ILE A 96 -4.14 -12.27 16.11
C ILE A 96 -3.47 -11.49 14.97
N ALA A 97 -2.42 -12.03 14.35
CA ALA A 97 -1.79 -11.39 13.20
C ALA A 97 -2.76 -11.34 12.02
N ALA A 98 -3.45 -12.44 11.71
CA ALA A 98 -4.49 -12.47 10.69
C ALA A 98 -5.64 -11.51 11.02
N ASP A 99 -6.16 -11.52 12.24
CA ASP A 99 -7.25 -10.64 12.67
C ASP A 99 -6.82 -9.16 12.63
N ARG A 100 -5.56 -8.83 12.89
CA ARG A 100 -5.03 -7.45 12.77
C ARG A 100 -4.84 -7.01 11.32
N PHE A 101 -4.49 -7.90 10.42
CA PHE A 101 -4.45 -7.62 8.98
C PHE A 101 -5.85 -7.37 8.40
N PHE A 102 -6.89 -7.91 9.04
CA PHE A 102 -8.29 -7.85 8.61
C PHE A 102 -9.20 -7.04 9.53
N GLN A 103 -8.66 -6.44 10.61
CA GLN A 103 -9.44 -5.44 11.32
C GLN A 103 -9.77 -4.33 10.32
N LYS A 104 -11.08 -4.28 9.99
CA LYS A 104 -11.69 -3.11 9.40
C LYS A 104 -11.22 -1.90 10.20
N ASP A 105 -10.21 -1.18 9.69
CA ASP A 105 -10.20 0.22 10.00
C ASP A 105 -11.54 0.72 9.50
N SER A 106 -12.32 1.24 10.40
CA SER A 106 -13.63 1.82 10.12
C SER A 106 -13.50 3.16 9.40
N VAL A 107 -12.79 3.16 8.29
CA VAL A 107 -13.07 4.10 7.22
C VAL A 107 -14.40 3.63 6.68
N ALA A 108 -15.42 4.42 6.98
CA ALA A 108 -16.80 4.17 6.70
C ALA A 108 -16.99 3.25 5.49
N GLY A 109 -17.50 2.04 5.75
CA GLY A 109 -18.06 1.22 4.70
C GLY A 109 -17.14 0.59 3.67
N ALA A 110 -15.81 0.78 3.72
CA ALA A 110 -14.94 -0.06 2.93
C ALA A 110 -15.17 -1.50 3.40
N SER A 111 -16.16 -2.15 2.81
CA SER A 111 -16.11 -3.58 2.63
C SER A 111 -14.79 -3.77 1.90
N VAL A 112 -13.72 -4.00 2.63
CA VAL A 112 -12.74 -4.91 2.13
C VAL A 112 -13.63 -6.10 1.80
N VAL A 113 -14.10 -6.16 0.56
CA VAL A 113 -14.52 -7.43 -0.01
C VAL A 113 -13.32 -8.25 0.33
N ALA A 114 -13.48 -9.00 1.40
CA ALA A 114 -12.41 -9.79 1.87
C ALA A 114 -11.95 -10.50 0.61
N VAL A 115 -10.78 -10.13 0.11
CA VAL A 115 -10.01 -11.07 -0.67
C VAL A 115 -9.70 -12.12 0.37
N ALA A 116 -10.78 -12.78 0.76
CA ALA A 116 -10.90 -13.65 1.92
C ALA A 116 -10.30 -15.01 1.64
N SER A 117 -9.68 -15.16 0.53
CA SER A 117 -8.74 -16.24 0.38
C SER A 117 -7.38 -15.77 0.86
N LEU A 118 -7.24 -15.68 2.16
CA LEU A 118 -5.96 -15.88 2.82
C LEU A 118 -5.42 -17.23 2.36
N VAL A 119 -4.78 -17.24 1.23
CA VAL A 119 -3.91 -18.35 0.89
C VAL A 119 -2.60 -18.07 1.62
N SER A 120 -2.58 -18.35 2.93
CA SER A 120 -1.32 -18.41 3.64
C SER A 120 -0.66 -19.73 3.30
N THR A 121 0.34 -19.70 2.46
CA THR A 121 1.25 -20.82 2.30
C THR A 121 2.40 -20.62 3.28
N SER A 122 2.68 -21.60 4.13
CA SER A 122 3.83 -21.53 5.04
C SER A 122 4.86 -22.57 4.64
N GLU A 123 6.08 -22.12 4.40
CA GLU A 123 7.23 -22.99 4.15
C GLU A 123 8.15 -22.96 5.37
N GLN A 124 8.53 -24.13 5.86
CA GLN A 124 9.37 -24.28 7.06
C GLN A 124 10.82 -24.65 6.74
N THR A 125 11.12 -24.90 5.46
CA THR A 125 12.45 -25.29 5.01
C THR A 125 12.92 -24.40 3.86
N PRO A 126 14.24 -24.08 3.78
CA PRO A 126 14.79 -23.40 2.63
C PRO A 126 14.49 -24.16 1.33
N PRO A 127 14.18 -23.45 0.23
CA PRO A 127 14.34 -22.01 0.01
C PRO A 127 13.19 -21.12 0.50
N PHE A 128 12.29 -21.58 1.36
CA PHE A 128 11.14 -20.85 1.88
C PHE A 128 10.25 -20.23 0.80
N GLY A 129 10.03 -20.96 -0.26
CA GLY A 129 9.21 -20.56 -1.38
C GLY A 129 8.52 -21.77 -1.99
N GLY A 130 7.72 -21.54 -3.02
CA GLY A 130 6.98 -22.61 -3.66
C GLY A 130 5.77 -22.12 -4.43
N PRO A 131 4.86 -23.02 -4.82
CA PRO A 131 3.66 -22.65 -5.54
C PRO A 131 2.74 -21.83 -4.64
N LEU A 132 2.33 -20.67 -5.15
CA LEU A 132 1.41 -19.74 -4.50
C LEU A 132 0.26 -19.43 -5.46
N ASN A 133 -0.96 -19.67 -5.04
CA ASN A 133 -2.13 -19.39 -5.86
C ASN A 133 -2.51 -17.92 -5.77
N VAL A 134 -2.65 -17.26 -6.91
CA VAL A 134 -3.25 -15.92 -7.01
C VAL A 134 -4.76 -16.10 -6.77
N PRO A 135 -5.41 -15.26 -5.93
CA PRO A 135 -6.84 -15.34 -5.71
C PRO A 135 -7.63 -15.29 -7.01
N LYS A 136 -8.66 -16.12 -7.15
CA LYS A 136 -9.47 -16.22 -8.38
C LYS A 136 -10.32 -14.99 -8.62
N ASP A 137 -10.73 -14.35 -7.54
CA ASP A 137 -11.54 -13.15 -7.49
C ASP A 137 -10.71 -11.84 -7.52
N ALA A 138 -9.38 -11.96 -7.50
CA ALA A 138 -8.50 -10.79 -7.56
C ALA A 138 -8.53 -10.11 -8.93
N VAL A 139 -8.52 -8.77 -8.91
CA VAL A 139 -8.37 -7.91 -10.09
C VAL A 139 -7.73 -6.58 -9.70
N GLY A 140 -6.83 -6.08 -10.54
CA GLY A 140 -6.08 -4.85 -10.26
C GLY A 140 -4.83 -5.08 -9.42
N PRO A 141 -4.27 -4.03 -8.82
CA PRO A 141 -3.10 -4.14 -7.97
C PRO A 141 -3.41 -4.92 -6.69
N MET A 142 -2.57 -5.89 -6.39
CA MET A 142 -2.59 -6.68 -5.16
C MET A 142 -1.22 -6.60 -4.50
N ARG A 143 -1.19 -6.54 -3.19
CA ARG A 143 0.06 -6.69 -2.44
C ARG A 143 0.28 -8.14 -2.09
N LEU A 144 1.47 -8.63 -2.34
CA LEU A 144 1.98 -9.89 -1.81
C LEU A 144 2.94 -9.56 -0.67
N LEU A 145 2.59 -9.99 0.53
CA LEU A 145 3.41 -9.90 1.73
C LEU A 145 4.10 -11.24 1.98
N ALA A 146 5.39 -11.22 2.24
CA ALA A 146 6.13 -12.34 2.82
C ALA A 146 6.54 -11.97 4.25
N LEU A 147 6.11 -12.75 5.22
CA LEU A 147 6.41 -12.59 6.64
C LEU A 147 7.32 -13.74 7.09
N ALA A 148 8.55 -13.42 7.50
CA ALA A 148 9.54 -14.39 7.95
C ALA A 148 9.71 -14.36 9.47
N ASP A 149 9.66 -15.50 10.10
CA ASP A 149 9.88 -15.69 11.53
C ASP A 149 11.33 -16.12 11.78
N ILE A 150 12.04 -15.35 12.61
CA ILE A 150 13.43 -15.58 13.00
C ILE A 150 13.45 -16.10 14.45
N SER A 151 14.02 -17.27 14.66
CA SER A 151 14.20 -17.82 16.02
C SER A 151 15.31 -17.08 16.77
N ARG A 152 15.03 -16.63 17.98
CA ARG A 152 16.00 -16.07 18.92
C ARG A 152 16.28 -17.03 20.09
N GLY A 153 16.03 -18.33 19.89
CA GLY A 153 16.17 -19.35 20.91
C GLY A 153 15.26 -19.07 22.13
N ARG A 154 15.84 -18.92 23.32
CA ARG A 154 15.07 -18.66 24.55
C ARG A 154 14.39 -17.30 24.60
N LEU A 155 14.74 -16.37 23.71
CA LEU A 155 14.18 -15.02 23.63
C LEU A 155 12.93 -14.95 22.74
N GLY A 156 12.43 -16.10 22.27
CA GLY A 156 11.21 -16.16 21.44
C GLY A 156 11.49 -16.00 19.95
N THR A 157 10.55 -15.42 19.24
CA THR A 157 10.59 -15.26 17.78
C THR A 157 10.44 -13.78 17.42
N ARG A 158 11.22 -13.33 16.45
CA ARG A 158 11.09 -12.01 15.81
C ARG A 158 10.56 -12.22 14.39
N SER A 159 9.65 -11.37 13.92
CA SER A 159 9.19 -11.38 12.55
C SER A 159 9.77 -10.21 11.76
N ILE A 160 10.17 -10.47 10.53
CA ILE A 160 10.51 -9.47 9.51
C ILE A 160 9.63 -9.70 8.28
N PHE A 161 9.46 -8.69 7.46
CA PHE A 161 8.63 -8.82 6.27
C PHE A 161 9.16 -8.01 5.09
N ASP A 162 8.69 -8.40 3.90
CA ASP A 162 8.79 -7.62 2.67
C ASP A 162 7.48 -7.72 1.90
N GLU A 163 7.20 -6.74 1.07
CA GLU A 163 6.00 -6.70 0.24
C GLU A 163 6.30 -6.21 -1.17
N VAL A 164 5.58 -6.75 -2.14
CA VAL A 164 5.60 -6.33 -3.53
C VAL A 164 4.18 -6.11 -4.04
N ILE A 165 4.01 -5.19 -4.99
CA ILE A 165 2.74 -4.97 -5.68
C ILE A 165 2.74 -5.79 -6.96
N VAL A 166 1.71 -6.61 -7.13
CA VAL A 166 1.51 -7.45 -8.31
C VAL A 166 0.20 -7.07 -8.97
N LYS A 167 0.22 -6.81 -10.27
CA LYS A 167 -0.99 -6.50 -11.02
C LYS A 167 -1.70 -7.79 -11.41
N VAL A 168 -2.92 -7.99 -10.95
CA VAL A 168 -3.72 -9.17 -11.27
C VAL A 168 -4.73 -8.84 -12.37
N GLU A 169 -4.73 -9.62 -13.43
CA GLU A 169 -5.66 -9.46 -14.56
C GLU A 169 -6.42 -10.76 -14.82
N PRO A 170 -7.77 -10.71 -14.84
CA PRO A 170 -8.58 -11.86 -15.28
C PRO A 170 -8.31 -12.21 -16.75
N GLU A 171 -8.28 -13.49 -17.09
CA GLU A 171 -8.29 -13.95 -18.49
C GLU A 171 -9.66 -13.80 -19.14
N ALA A 172 -10.70 -14.01 -18.36
CA ALA A 172 -12.07 -13.90 -18.82
C ALA A 172 -12.49 -12.45 -19.03
N ALA A 173 -13.28 -12.22 -20.09
CA ALA A 173 -13.83 -10.90 -20.37
C ALA A 173 -14.93 -10.52 -19.38
N LEU A 174 -15.01 -9.24 -19.03
CA LEU A 174 -16.10 -8.67 -18.23
C LEU A 174 -17.41 -8.74 -19.04
N GLN A 175 -18.42 -9.44 -18.50
CA GLN A 175 -19.74 -9.63 -19.09
C GLN A 175 -20.71 -8.53 -18.64
N ALA A 176 -20.76 -8.28 -17.33
CA ALA A 176 -21.62 -7.29 -16.72
C ALA A 176 -20.89 -6.58 -15.58
N ILE A 177 -21.33 -5.36 -15.26
CA ILE A 177 -20.90 -4.58 -14.09
C ILE A 177 -22.16 -4.10 -13.37
N ASP A 178 -22.13 -4.12 -12.04
CA ASP A 178 -23.27 -3.66 -11.25
C ASP A 178 -22.81 -3.13 -9.88
N PHE A 179 -23.72 -2.41 -9.23
CA PHE A 179 -23.58 -2.00 -7.83
C PHE A 179 -24.13 -3.10 -6.92
N GLU A 180 -23.35 -3.50 -5.94
CA GLU A 180 -23.77 -4.46 -4.91
C GLU A 180 -24.43 -3.70 -3.76
N THR A 181 -25.55 -3.04 -4.07
CA THR A 181 -26.34 -2.26 -3.11
C THR A 181 -27.80 -2.22 -3.54
N GLU A 182 -28.65 -1.77 -2.63
CA GLU A 182 -30.06 -1.50 -2.93
C GLU A 182 -30.23 -0.39 -3.97
N LYS A 183 -31.28 -0.50 -4.77
CA LYS A 183 -31.58 0.43 -5.87
C LYS A 183 -33.04 0.87 -5.82
N PRO A 184 -33.32 2.20 -5.67
CA PRO A 184 -32.38 3.30 -5.50
C PRO A 184 -31.71 3.30 -4.12
N LEU A 185 -30.52 3.90 -4.01
CA LEU A 185 -29.81 4.08 -2.76
C LEU A 185 -30.32 5.32 -2.04
N GLN A 186 -30.74 5.17 -0.81
CA GLN A 186 -31.18 6.28 0.05
C GLN A 186 -30.18 6.48 1.19
N LEU A 187 -29.68 7.72 1.33
CA LEU A 187 -28.70 8.10 2.34
C LEU A 187 -29.25 9.20 3.24
N GLY A 188 -28.90 9.14 4.52
CA GLY A 188 -29.33 10.12 5.50
C GLY A 188 -30.44 9.61 6.40
N ARG A 189 -31.39 10.51 6.77
CA ARG A 189 -32.38 10.27 7.84
C ARG A 189 -33.29 9.08 7.59
N THR A 190 -33.66 8.84 6.35
CA THR A 190 -34.59 7.76 5.96
C THR A 190 -33.87 6.62 5.25
N GLY A 191 -32.64 6.86 4.82
CA GLY A 191 -31.81 5.86 4.16
C GLY A 191 -31.01 5.09 5.19
N GLN A 192 -31.22 3.79 5.24
CA GLN A 192 -30.53 2.90 6.15
C GLN A 192 -29.77 1.86 5.33
N SER A 193 -28.58 2.17 4.91
CA SER A 193 -27.75 1.11 4.38
C SER A 193 -26.83 0.57 5.46
N SER A 194 -27.12 -0.61 5.95
CA SER A 194 -26.28 -1.32 6.89
C SER A 194 -24.91 -1.68 6.32
N ALA A 195 -24.80 -1.76 4.99
CA ALA A 195 -23.55 -2.09 4.30
C ALA A 195 -22.52 -0.96 4.39
N TYR A 196 -22.96 0.29 4.52
CA TYR A 196 -22.08 1.48 4.55
C TYR A 196 -21.93 2.09 5.93
N GLY A 197 -22.57 1.50 6.94
CA GLY A 197 -22.71 2.13 8.24
C GLY A 197 -23.69 3.30 8.20
N GLN A 198 -23.67 4.14 9.20
CA GLN A 198 -24.53 5.31 9.28
C GLN A 198 -23.92 6.44 8.44
N ILE A 199 -24.55 6.75 7.30
CA ILE A 199 -24.19 7.88 6.44
C ILE A 199 -25.27 8.95 6.64
N ASP A 200 -25.08 9.78 7.66
CA ASP A 200 -26.07 10.73 8.16
C ASP A 200 -25.58 12.17 8.25
N SER A 201 -24.37 12.44 7.78
CA SER A 201 -23.76 13.78 7.86
C SER A 201 -23.12 14.20 6.55
N MET A 202 -23.09 15.51 6.30
CA MET A 202 -22.37 16.11 5.18
C MET A 202 -20.87 15.90 5.33
N GLY A 203 -20.16 15.92 4.20
CA GLY A 203 -18.74 15.69 4.15
C GLY A 203 -18.32 14.22 4.28
N LYS A 204 -19.24 13.33 4.67
CA LYS A 204 -18.94 11.91 4.87
C LYS A 204 -18.54 11.23 3.57
N VAL A 205 -17.43 10.48 3.64
CA VAL A 205 -16.85 9.75 2.51
C VAL A 205 -17.16 8.27 2.65
N PHE A 206 -17.55 7.63 1.56
CA PHE A 206 -17.89 6.20 1.52
C PHE A 206 -17.54 5.58 0.17
N GLU A 207 -17.37 4.27 0.15
CA GLU A 207 -17.18 3.48 -1.07
C GLU A 207 -18.51 2.88 -1.51
N LEU A 208 -18.80 2.90 -2.82
CA LEU A 208 -19.88 2.11 -3.39
C LEU A 208 -19.29 0.77 -3.86
N PRO A 209 -19.77 -0.36 -3.33
CA PRO A 209 -19.36 -1.66 -3.84
C PRO A 209 -19.80 -1.83 -5.28
N VAL A 210 -18.84 -1.99 -6.17
CA VAL A 210 -19.03 -2.28 -7.58
C VAL A 210 -18.45 -3.65 -7.86
N VAL A 211 -19.22 -4.50 -8.50
CA VAL A 211 -18.82 -5.85 -8.87
C VAL A 211 -18.94 -6.07 -10.35
N GLY A 212 -18.07 -6.93 -10.88
CA GLY A 212 -18.11 -7.37 -12.27
C GLY A 212 -18.29 -8.86 -12.38
N GLU A 213 -19.24 -9.29 -13.21
CA GLU A 213 -19.39 -10.66 -13.61
C GLU A 213 -18.52 -10.93 -14.83
N PHE A 214 -17.66 -11.95 -14.76
CA PHE A 214 -16.74 -12.32 -15.81
C PHE A 214 -17.17 -13.61 -16.51
N GLY A 215 -16.66 -13.80 -17.73
CA GLY A 215 -17.03 -14.94 -18.56
C GLY A 215 -16.64 -16.33 -18.02
N ASP A 216 -15.83 -16.37 -16.96
CA ASP A 216 -15.50 -17.57 -16.19
C ASP A 216 -16.49 -17.85 -15.04
N GLY A 217 -17.56 -17.05 -14.92
CA GLY A 217 -18.56 -17.14 -13.88
C GLY A 217 -18.11 -16.62 -12.52
N VAL A 218 -16.93 -15.99 -12.44
CA VAL A 218 -16.43 -15.40 -11.19
C VAL A 218 -16.85 -13.94 -11.11
N VAL A 219 -17.45 -13.58 -9.98
CA VAL A 219 -17.75 -12.18 -9.63
C VAL A 219 -16.53 -11.60 -8.94
N ARG A 220 -16.08 -10.41 -9.41
CA ARG A 220 -14.88 -9.74 -8.91
C ARG A 220 -15.18 -8.33 -8.47
N PRO A 221 -14.55 -7.84 -7.38
CA PRO A 221 -14.70 -6.45 -6.95
C PRO A 221 -14.04 -5.51 -7.95
N LEU A 222 -14.76 -4.46 -8.33
CA LEU A 222 -14.32 -3.46 -9.28
C LEU A 222 -14.44 -2.02 -8.73
N SER A 223 -14.63 -1.85 -7.42
CA SER A 223 -14.87 -0.53 -6.82
C SER A 223 -13.71 0.45 -6.99
N THR A 224 -12.48 -0.03 -7.15
CA THR A 224 -11.31 0.85 -7.17
C THR A 224 -10.97 1.35 -8.57
N PRO A 225 -10.55 2.62 -8.75
CA PRO A 225 -10.02 3.10 -10.03
C PRO A 225 -8.80 2.33 -10.52
N SER A 226 -7.99 1.77 -9.62
CA SER A 226 -6.83 0.94 -9.96
C SER A 226 -7.22 -0.37 -10.65
N SER A 227 -8.46 -0.86 -10.47
CA SER A 227 -9.04 -1.96 -11.26
C SER A 227 -9.52 -1.55 -12.65
N GLY A 228 -9.45 -0.24 -12.98
CA GLY A 228 -9.88 0.35 -14.24
C GLY A 228 -11.29 0.96 -14.21
N THR A 229 -11.95 1.03 -13.05
CA THR A 229 -13.28 1.62 -12.89
C THR A 229 -13.22 3.14 -12.93
N ARG A 230 -14.16 3.73 -13.64
CA ARG A 230 -14.37 5.17 -13.72
C ARG A 230 -15.76 5.51 -13.20
N TYR A 231 -15.84 6.54 -12.39
CA TYR A 231 -17.06 7.04 -11.79
C TYR A 231 -17.46 8.38 -12.37
N HIS A 232 -18.77 8.60 -12.46
CA HIS A 232 -19.36 9.89 -12.81
C HIS A 232 -20.57 10.14 -11.93
N SER A 233 -20.71 11.37 -11.43
CA SER A 233 -21.89 11.85 -10.72
C SER A 233 -22.64 12.84 -11.61
N SER A 234 -23.95 12.65 -11.78
CA SER A 234 -24.80 13.60 -12.50
C SER A 234 -24.99 14.93 -11.75
N ASN A 235 -24.75 14.93 -10.44
CA ASN A 235 -24.86 16.12 -9.59
C ASN A 235 -23.75 16.17 -8.55
N PRO A 236 -22.58 16.75 -8.88
CA PRO A 236 -21.45 16.86 -7.95
C PRO A 236 -21.73 17.73 -6.70
N ASN A 237 -22.80 18.55 -6.72
CA ASN A 237 -23.22 19.33 -5.54
C ASN A 237 -24.01 18.50 -4.53
N VAL A 238 -24.37 17.27 -4.87
CA VAL A 238 -25.03 16.31 -3.97
C VAL A 238 -24.04 15.22 -3.59
N ILE A 239 -23.43 14.57 -4.60
CA ILE A 239 -22.39 13.56 -4.41
C ILE A 239 -21.20 13.88 -5.31
N LYS A 240 -20.06 14.13 -4.69
CA LYS A 240 -18.78 14.36 -5.34
C LYS A 240 -18.00 13.04 -5.44
N ILE A 241 -17.39 12.79 -6.59
CA ILE A 241 -16.48 11.67 -6.76
C ILE A 241 -15.06 12.14 -6.43
N LEU A 242 -14.38 11.43 -5.56
CA LEU A 242 -13.00 11.68 -5.16
C LEU A 242 -12.02 10.92 -6.07
N PRO A 243 -10.73 11.32 -6.14
CA PRO A 243 -9.77 10.76 -7.07
C PRO A 243 -9.52 9.25 -6.93
N ASP A 244 -9.72 8.70 -5.73
CA ASP A 244 -9.60 7.26 -5.43
C ASP A 244 -10.89 6.46 -5.69
N GLY A 245 -11.93 7.10 -6.25
CA GLY A 245 -13.23 6.49 -6.52
C GLY A 245 -14.20 6.49 -5.33
N MET A 246 -13.78 7.02 -4.18
CA MET A 246 -14.68 7.24 -3.06
C MET A 246 -15.72 8.32 -3.39
N LEU A 247 -16.88 8.21 -2.79
CA LEU A 247 -17.99 9.15 -2.91
C LEU A 247 -18.08 9.99 -1.65
N GLN A 248 -18.35 11.29 -1.82
CA GLN A 248 -18.56 12.22 -0.72
C GLN A 248 -19.92 12.85 -0.80
N ILE A 249 -20.66 12.86 0.32
CA ILE A 249 -21.90 13.61 0.45
C ILE A 249 -21.55 15.09 0.64
N VAL A 250 -22.03 15.94 -0.28
CA VAL A 250 -21.77 17.40 -0.26
C VAL A 250 -23.05 18.18 0.00
N GLY A 251 -24.19 17.66 -0.44
CA GLY A 251 -25.48 18.33 -0.29
C GLY A 251 -26.65 17.38 -0.34
N ASN A 252 -27.84 17.89 0.00
CA ASN A 252 -29.09 17.16 -0.13
C ASN A 252 -29.60 17.17 -1.57
N GLY A 253 -30.33 16.13 -1.95
CA GLY A 253 -30.98 16.01 -3.26
C GLY A 253 -30.71 14.68 -3.93
N LYS A 254 -30.84 14.67 -5.27
CA LYS A 254 -30.72 13.46 -6.09
C LYS A 254 -29.51 13.54 -7.01
N ALA A 255 -28.84 12.41 -7.15
CA ALA A 255 -27.76 12.22 -8.11
C ALA A 255 -27.83 10.81 -8.70
N THR A 256 -27.44 10.65 -9.96
CA THR A 256 -27.22 9.34 -10.56
C THR A 256 -25.71 9.11 -10.66
N ILE A 257 -25.26 8.05 -10.03
CA ILE A 257 -23.84 7.61 -10.10
C ILE A 257 -23.72 6.60 -11.21
N THR A 258 -22.84 6.86 -12.16
CA THR A 258 -22.53 5.95 -13.27
C THR A 258 -21.13 5.41 -13.10
N VAL A 259 -20.96 4.10 -13.26
CA VAL A 259 -19.65 3.43 -13.28
C VAL A 259 -19.41 2.81 -14.67
N ALA A 260 -18.15 2.82 -15.08
CA ALA A 260 -17.72 2.20 -16.33
C ALA A 260 -16.40 1.45 -16.13
N ASN A 261 -16.32 0.22 -16.63
CA ASN A 261 -15.09 -0.59 -16.63
C ASN A 261 -15.10 -1.51 -17.85
N ARG A 262 -13.98 -1.61 -18.57
CA ARG A 262 -13.80 -2.52 -19.73
C ARG A 262 -14.96 -2.47 -20.73
N GLY A 263 -15.53 -1.28 -20.98
CA GLY A 263 -16.65 -1.09 -21.93
C GLY A 263 -18.04 -1.47 -21.42
N LYS A 264 -18.18 -1.86 -20.16
CA LYS A 264 -19.46 -2.07 -19.47
C LYS A 264 -19.79 -0.89 -18.58
N GLN A 265 -21.09 -0.64 -18.38
CA GLN A 265 -21.57 0.46 -17.54
C GLN A 265 -22.74 0.00 -16.67
N ALA A 266 -22.86 0.62 -15.50
CA ALA A 266 -24.03 0.56 -14.63
C ALA A 266 -24.33 1.93 -14.05
N SER A 267 -25.60 2.16 -13.68
CA SER A 267 -26.04 3.42 -13.07
C SER A 267 -26.86 3.13 -11.82
N LEU A 268 -26.70 3.98 -10.81
CA LEU A 268 -27.39 3.92 -9.54
C LEU A 268 -27.96 5.29 -9.19
N ASP A 269 -29.26 5.36 -8.97
CA ASP A 269 -29.91 6.57 -8.46
C ASP A 269 -29.71 6.64 -6.95
N VAL A 270 -29.25 7.80 -6.48
CA VAL A 270 -28.98 8.07 -5.08
C VAL A 270 -29.80 9.30 -4.64
N ASP A 271 -30.48 9.16 -3.52
CA ASP A 271 -31.25 10.24 -2.87
C ASP A 271 -30.63 10.53 -1.51
N VAL A 272 -30.16 11.76 -1.31
CA VAL A 272 -29.52 12.22 -0.08
C VAL A 272 -30.41 13.14 0.68
N SER A 273 -30.69 12.83 1.96
CA SER A 273 -31.50 13.63 2.88
C SER A 273 -30.87 13.65 4.27
N VAL A 274 -29.88 14.50 4.46
CA VAL A 274 -29.22 14.77 5.74
C VAL A 274 -29.52 16.17 6.23
N ASN A 275 -29.45 16.41 7.52
CA ASN A 275 -29.91 17.68 8.12
C ASN A 275 -28.79 18.69 8.39
N ASP A 276 -27.63 18.47 7.84
CA ASP A 276 -26.48 19.34 8.09
C ASP A 276 -26.32 20.41 7.01
N GLU A 277 -25.60 21.47 7.33
CA GLU A 277 -25.11 22.42 6.35
C GLU A 277 -24.17 21.75 5.38
N PRO A 278 -24.13 22.18 4.12
CA PRO A 278 -23.17 21.66 3.16
C PRO A 278 -21.75 21.69 3.71
N ASN A 279 -21.00 20.64 3.47
CA ASN A 279 -19.62 20.48 3.92
C ASN A 279 -18.81 19.60 2.97
N GLU A 280 -17.63 20.04 2.61
CA GLU A 280 -16.68 19.22 1.87
C GLU A 280 -15.60 18.69 2.82
N ALA A 281 -15.14 17.45 2.61
CA ALA A 281 -14.03 16.93 3.41
C ALA A 281 -12.74 17.71 3.12
N PRO A 282 -11.90 17.88 4.14
CA PRO A 282 -10.63 18.52 3.97
C PRO A 282 -9.68 17.72 3.06
N VAL A 283 -8.67 18.37 2.55
CA VAL A 283 -7.62 17.77 1.70
C VAL A 283 -6.34 17.65 2.52
N ALA A 284 -5.91 16.42 2.78
CA ALA A 284 -4.64 16.15 3.43
C ALA A 284 -3.46 16.30 2.45
N ASP A 285 -2.37 16.88 2.92
CA ASP A 285 -1.08 16.95 2.23
C ASP A 285 0.02 16.56 3.22
N ALA A 286 0.61 15.39 3.06
CA ALA A 286 1.68 14.86 3.91
C ALA A 286 3.08 15.33 3.52
N GLY A 287 3.16 16.18 2.52
CA GLY A 287 4.42 16.69 1.97
C GLY A 287 5.16 15.72 1.06
N PRO A 288 6.31 16.12 0.52
CA PRO A 288 7.08 15.31 -0.41
C PRO A 288 7.88 14.22 0.29
N THR A 289 8.20 13.16 -0.46
CA THR A 289 9.16 12.12 -0.08
C THR A 289 10.49 12.72 0.36
N LYS A 290 11.11 12.15 1.40
CA LYS A 290 12.37 12.62 1.99
C LYS A 290 13.41 11.50 1.99
N THR A 291 14.68 11.88 1.79
CA THR A 291 15.83 11.00 2.02
C THR A 291 16.67 11.57 3.15
N VAL A 292 16.97 10.77 4.15
CA VAL A 292 17.70 11.16 5.36
C VAL A 292 18.72 10.10 5.76
N LYS A 293 19.75 10.48 6.55
CA LYS A 293 20.67 9.53 7.16
C LYS A 293 20.10 8.93 8.45
N GLY A 294 20.51 7.70 8.74
CA GLY A 294 20.24 7.08 10.03
C GLY A 294 20.66 7.99 11.20
N GLY A 295 19.92 7.97 12.30
CA GLY A 295 20.15 8.83 13.44
C GLY A 295 19.63 10.28 13.29
N THR A 296 19.04 10.66 12.15
CA THR A 296 18.50 12.02 11.95
C THR A 296 17.10 12.16 12.56
N LYS A 297 16.82 13.29 13.22
CA LYS A 297 15.45 13.64 13.60
C LYS A 297 14.69 14.12 12.37
N VAL A 298 13.63 13.42 12.00
CA VAL A 298 12.80 13.70 10.83
C VAL A 298 11.52 14.40 11.27
N LYS A 299 11.16 15.47 10.57
CA LYS A 299 9.84 16.13 10.70
C LYS A 299 8.96 15.74 9.51
N LEU A 300 7.75 15.30 9.77
CA LEU A 300 6.65 15.16 8.83
C LEU A 300 5.82 16.43 8.92
N SER A 301 5.29 16.93 7.79
CA SER A 301 4.57 18.20 7.79
C SER A 301 3.28 18.08 7.01
N GLY A 302 2.16 18.30 7.69
CA GLY A 302 0.81 18.41 7.15
C GLY A 302 0.34 19.85 6.95
N LEU A 303 1.23 20.84 7.05
CA LEU A 303 0.88 22.28 7.02
C LEU A 303 0.22 22.74 5.71
N LYS A 304 0.35 21.97 4.63
CA LYS A 304 -0.31 22.27 3.35
C LYS A 304 -1.70 21.68 3.23
N SER A 305 -2.13 20.92 4.23
CA SER A 305 -3.51 20.46 4.30
C SER A 305 -4.45 21.65 4.39
N ARG A 306 -5.60 21.52 3.75
CA ARG A 306 -6.57 22.62 3.69
C ARG A 306 -7.99 22.09 3.77
N ASP A 307 -8.85 22.88 4.31
CA ASP A 307 -10.28 22.70 4.27
C ASP A 307 -10.89 23.60 3.19
N PRO A 308 -11.83 23.12 2.35
CA PRO A 308 -12.48 23.93 1.32
C PRO A 308 -13.26 25.12 1.87
N GLU A 309 -13.88 24.97 3.04
CA GLU A 309 -14.62 26.00 3.75
C GLU A 309 -13.73 26.88 4.65
N GLY A 310 -12.44 26.53 4.77
CA GLY A 310 -11.48 27.25 5.58
C GLY A 310 -11.56 26.95 7.07
N GLU A 311 -12.12 25.83 7.45
CA GLU A 311 -12.26 25.42 8.85
C GLU A 311 -10.91 24.96 9.45
N ALA A 312 -10.85 24.94 10.78
CA ALA A 312 -9.69 24.42 11.49
C ALA A 312 -9.60 22.90 11.36
N LEU A 313 -8.38 22.40 11.16
CA LEU A 313 -8.10 20.99 10.94
C LEU A 313 -7.56 20.31 12.20
N PHE A 314 -8.00 19.09 12.43
CA PHE A 314 -7.42 18.14 13.35
C PHE A 314 -6.56 17.15 12.56
N TYR A 315 -5.39 16.81 13.06
CA TYR A 315 -4.41 15.98 12.37
C TYR A 315 -4.29 14.62 13.04
N SER A 316 -4.04 13.59 12.24
CA SER A 316 -3.75 12.25 12.73
C SER A 316 -2.67 11.60 11.85
N TRP A 317 -1.48 11.40 12.43
CA TRP A 317 -0.37 10.75 11.80
C TRP A 317 -0.23 9.32 12.29
N SER A 318 0.05 8.41 11.37
CA SER A 318 0.37 7.02 11.68
C SER A 318 1.45 6.48 10.75
N GLN A 319 2.18 5.48 11.21
CA GLN A 319 3.12 4.76 10.37
C GLN A 319 2.39 3.58 9.71
N VAL A 320 2.53 3.41 8.39
CA VAL A 320 1.86 2.34 7.63
C VAL A 320 2.84 1.36 6.97
N ARG A 321 4.15 1.69 6.92
CA ARG A 321 5.18 0.79 6.36
C ARG A 321 6.54 1.02 7.03
N GLY A 322 7.34 -0.04 7.07
CA GLY A 322 8.70 -0.07 7.66
C GLY A 322 8.69 -0.56 9.10
N SER A 323 9.87 -0.80 9.67
CA SER A 323 10.02 -1.15 11.09
C SER A 323 9.43 -0.05 11.96
N LYS A 324 8.72 -0.44 13.02
CA LYS A 324 8.05 0.53 13.91
C LYS A 324 9.06 1.51 14.51
N VAL A 325 8.76 2.79 14.38
CA VAL A 325 9.49 3.88 15.03
C VAL A 325 8.56 4.67 15.95
N PRO A 326 9.03 5.16 17.11
CA PRO A 326 8.24 6.05 17.95
C PRO A 326 7.94 7.35 17.17
N LEU A 327 6.66 7.60 16.91
CA LEU A 327 6.20 8.82 16.27
C LEU A 327 5.67 9.78 17.33
N LEU A 328 6.19 11.00 17.35
CA LEU A 328 5.85 12.05 18.31
C LEU A 328 4.94 13.08 17.63
N ASP A 329 4.13 13.75 18.43
CA ASP A 329 3.24 14.84 18.01
C ASP A 329 2.23 14.43 16.91
N VAL A 330 1.74 13.20 17.00
CA VAL A 330 0.89 12.56 15.97
C VAL A 330 -0.43 13.29 15.69
N ASN A 331 -0.89 14.11 16.63
CA ASN A 331 -2.14 14.88 16.49
C ASN A 331 -1.90 16.35 16.12
N ASN A 332 -0.68 16.71 15.76
CA ASN A 332 -0.32 18.07 15.35
C ASN A 332 -0.12 18.13 13.83
N SER A 333 -0.15 19.35 13.28
CA SER A 333 0.16 19.59 11.87
C SER A 333 1.58 19.15 11.49
N GLU A 334 2.50 19.04 12.44
CA GLU A 334 3.82 18.46 12.27
C GLU A 334 4.04 17.33 13.27
N ALA A 335 4.40 16.14 12.77
CA ALA A 335 4.87 15.02 13.58
C ALA A 335 6.37 14.81 13.41
N SER A 336 7.00 14.06 14.30
CA SER A 336 8.44 13.79 14.19
C SER A 336 8.80 12.39 14.70
N PHE A 337 9.89 11.85 14.16
CA PHE A 337 10.50 10.61 14.64
C PHE A 337 12.02 10.64 14.50
N GLN A 338 12.70 9.76 15.21
CA GLN A 338 14.13 9.52 15.06
C GLN A 338 14.34 8.43 14.01
N ALA A 339 15.01 8.75 12.89
CA ALA A 339 15.36 7.75 11.89
C ALA A 339 16.29 6.70 12.52
N PRO A 340 15.98 5.40 12.44
CA PRO A 340 16.86 4.37 12.96
C PRO A 340 18.15 4.29 12.16
N THR A 341 19.24 3.83 12.79
CA THR A 341 20.45 3.46 12.07
C THR A 341 20.16 2.19 11.28
N VAL A 342 20.46 2.21 9.99
CA VAL A 342 20.24 1.09 9.08
C VAL A 342 21.54 0.69 8.41
N SER A 343 21.70 -0.56 8.08
CA SER A 343 22.89 -1.07 7.34
C SER A 343 22.72 -0.97 5.83
N GLU A 344 21.49 -0.75 5.36
CA GLU A 344 21.12 -0.58 3.96
C GLU A 344 19.92 0.37 3.89
N PRO A 345 19.65 1.00 2.74
CA PRO A 345 18.53 1.93 2.62
C PRO A 345 17.18 1.27 2.95
N ARG A 346 16.39 1.92 3.79
CA ARG A 346 15.06 1.48 4.21
C ARG A 346 14.03 2.57 3.99
N THR A 347 12.85 2.20 3.54
CA THR A 347 11.73 3.14 3.35
C THR A 347 10.70 2.96 4.45
N PHE A 348 10.32 4.08 5.04
CA PHE A 348 9.27 4.21 6.04
C PHE A 348 8.14 5.01 5.42
N ARG A 349 6.91 4.51 5.45
CA ARG A 349 5.74 5.23 4.94
C ARG A 349 4.87 5.66 6.10
N PHE A 350 4.48 6.94 6.07
CA PHE A 350 3.57 7.51 7.03
C PHE A 350 2.30 7.99 6.33
N LYS A 351 1.20 7.87 7.05
CA LYS A 351 -0.13 8.30 6.63
C LYS A 351 -0.53 9.50 7.46
N LEU A 352 -1.05 10.52 6.80
CA LEU A 352 -1.73 11.66 7.40
C LEU A 352 -3.22 11.57 7.04
N ARG A 353 -4.08 11.71 8.04
CA ARG A 353 -5.50 12.04 7.88
C ARG A 353 -5.76 13.36 8.58
N VAL A 354 -6.58 14.20 8.00
CA VAL A 354 -7.07 15.43 8.63
C VAL A 354 -8.58 15.41 8.69
N THR A 355 -9.13 15.95 9.77
CA THR A 355 -10.58 16.02 10.05
C THR A 355 -10.96 17.48 10.26
N ASP A 356 -12.10 17.93 9.74
CA ASP A 356 -12.63 19.25 9.95
C ASP A 356 -13.40 19.36 11.29
N LYS A 357 -13.93 20.55 11.58
CA LYS A 357 -14.74 20.76 12.79
C LYS A 357 -16.07 20.02 12.80
N LYS A 358 -16.61 19.70 11.61
CA LYS A 358 -17.87 18.99 11.45
C LYS A 358 -17.68 17.48 11.46
N GLY A 359 -16.43 17.01 11.58
CA GLY A 359 -16.09 15.60 11.68
C GLY A 359 -15.91 14.89 10.33
N ALA A 360 -15.83 15.62 9.21
CA ALA A 360 -15.52 15.02 7.94
C ALA A 360 -14.00 14.75 7.82
N ASP A 361 -13.65 13.53 7.43
CA ASP A 361 -12.29 13.07 7.27
C ASP A 361 -11.80 13.26 5.84
N SER A 362 -10.55 13.65 5.69
CA SER A 362 -9.86 13.65 4.39
C SER A 362 -9.61 12.23 3.88
N LEU A 363 -9.37 12.10 2.59
CA LEU A 363 -8.59 10.97 2.11
C LEU A 363 -7.21 10.96 2.77
N PRO A 364 -6.64 9.76 3.01
CA PRO A 364 -5.31 9.66 3.54
C PRO A 364 -4.26 10.19 2.54
N ALA A 365 -3.34 11.01 3.01
CA ALA A 365 -2.14 11.40 2.28
C ALA A 365 -0.94 10.63 2.81
N TYR A 366 -0.03 10.24 1.93
CA TYR A 366 1.13 9.43 2.30
C TYR A 366 2.44 10.16 2.03
N VAL A 367 3.43 9.94 2.88
CA VAL A 367 4.80 10.39 2.67
C VAL A 367 5.78 9.27 2.93
N ASP A 368 6.72 9.09 2.01
CA ASP A 368 7.82 8.15 2.17
C ASP A 368 9.06 8.86 2.73
N VAL A 369 9.70 8.22 3.69
CA VAL A 369 11.01 8.62 4.21
C VAL A 369 11.99 7.49 3.96
N ARG A 370 12.93 7.72 3.06
CA ARG A 370 14.04 6.81 2.79
C ARG A 370 15.17 7.11 3.76
N VAL A 371 15.51 6.16 4.58
CA VAL A 371 16.64 6.23 5.50
C VAL A 371 17.83 5.52 4.89
N GLU A 372 18.94 6.22 4.80
CA GLU A 372 20.24 5.71 4.30
C GLU A 372 21.20 5.47 5.49
N PRO A 373 22.17 4.57 5.32
CA PRO A 373 23.21 4.33 6.33
C PRO A 373 23.97 5.56 6.79
#